data_a98b46bc9331b06c07fb40412bc4be91
#
_entry.id   a98b46bc9331b06c07fb40412bc4be91
#
_cell.length_a   1.000
_cell.length_b   1.000
_cell.length_c   1.000
_cell.angle_alpha   90.00
_cell.angle_beta   90.00
_cell.angle_gamma   90.00
#
_symmetry.space_group_name_H-M   'P 1'
#
loop_
_entity.id
_entity.type
_entity.pdbx_description
1 polymer ?
#
loop_
_entity_poly.entity_id
_entity_poly.type
_entity_poly.pdbx_seq_one_letter_code
_entity_poly.pdbx_strand_id
1 'polypeptide(L)'
;MLLGARPIPLKRKHPTMADDGDIITNLGIEGSGGNGADTAPAVGIISQYVKDLSVENPHAPDSYQWQDPPQVDVQFNIGSRNLGPEVHEVELKITLSSKHQAGTAFIVELAYCGLIGMRNLTDEQAHPFLFAEAPRLMFPFARRIVADAVRDAGYPPLVLEPIDFNGLYMQQLASQQGEGEPIGNA
;
A
#
# COMPACT_ATOMS: atom_id res chain seq x y z
N MET A 1 -65.07 -1.77 34.42
CA MET A 1 -65.07 -1.31 33.02
C MET A 1 -63.60 -0.97 32.66
N LEU A 2 -62.83 -2.00 32.19
CA LEU A 2 -61.42 -1.88 31.92
C LEU A 2 -61.23 -1.89 30.38
N LEU A 3 -60.81 -0.74 29.84
CA LEU A 3 -60.47 -0.62 28.42
C LEU A 3 -59.12 -1.29 28.16
N GLY A 4 -59.16 -2.35 27.35
CA GLY A 4 -57.96 -3.02 26.85
C GLY A 4 -57.25 -2.21 25.77
N ALA A 5 -56.00 -1.85 26.02
CA ALA A 5 -55.09 -1.28 25.02
C ALA A 5 -54.60 -2.40 24.07
N ARG A 6 -54.81 -2.24 22.78
CA ARG A 6 -54.31 -3.13 21.73
C ARG A 6 -52.81 -2.81 21.49
N PRO A 7 -51.91 -3.80 21.42
CA PRO A 7 -50.54 -3.55 21.06
C PRO A 7 -50.38 -3.25 19.54
N ILE A 8 -49.66 -2.19 19.24
CA ILE A 8 -49.27 -1.80 17.87
C ILE A 8 -48.18 -2.73 17.38
N PRO A 9 -48.28 -3.41 16.23
CA PRO A 9 -47.22 -4.24 15.70
C PRO A 9 -46.08 -3.36 15.14
N LEU A 10 -44.93 -3.40 15.78
CA LEU A 10 -43.67 -2.87 15.25
C LEU A 10 -43.25 -3.76 14.05
N LYS A 11 -43.44 -3.27 12.84
CA LYS A 11 -42.75 -3.82 11.65
C LYS A 11 -41.28 -3.56 11.77
N ARG A 12 -40.52 -4.55 12.22
CA ARG A 12 -39.06 -4.56 12.05
C ARG A 12 -38.79 -4.78 10.55
N LYS A 13 -38.36 -3.71 9.86
CA LYS A 13 -37.66 -3.87 8.59
C LYS A 13 -36.30 -4.46 8.92
N HIS A 14 -36.09 -5.72 8.59
CA HIS A 14 -34.75 -6.30 8.51
C HIS A 14 -34.03 -5.58 7.37
N PRO A 15 -32.80 -5.05 7.57
CA PRO A 15 -31.98 -4.64 6.44
C PRO A 15 -31.68 -5.92 5.65
N THR A 16 -32.12 -5.99 4.41
CA THR A 16 -31.62 -6.95 3.43
C THR A 16 -30.13 -6.70 3.31
N MET A 17 -29.30 -7.71 3.61
CA MET A 17 -27.90 -7.72 3.23
C MET A 17 -27.83 -7.46 1.73
N ALA A 18 -27.08 -6.44 1.35
CA ALA A 18 -26.76 -6.19 -0.04
C ALA A 18 -26.05 -7.41 -0.61
N ASP A 19 -26.45 -7.79 -1.81
CA ASP A 19 -25.85 -8.86 -2.59
C ASP A 19 -24.35 -8.61 -2.75
N ASP A 20 -23.50 -9.61 -2.42
CA ASP A 20 -22.03 -9.51 -2.35
C ASP A 20 -21.33 -9.17 -3.69
N GLY A 21 -22.10 -8.86 -4.74
CA GLY A 21 -21.58 -8.50 -6.07
C GLY A 21 -21.32 -7.00 -6.31
N ASP A 22 -21.89 -6.10 -5.50
CA ASP A 22 -22.01 -4.67 -5.85
C ASP A 22 -20.92 -3.75 -5.26
N ILE A 23 -20.00 -4.27 -4.46
CA ILE A 23 -18.98 -3.43 -3.79
C ILE A 23 -17.90 -2.93 -4.76
N ILE A 24 -17.71 -3.62 -5.90
CA ILE A 24 -16.67 -3.28 -6.88
C ILE A 24 -17.15 -2.32 -7.98
N THR A 25 -18.45 -2.20 -8.20
CA THR A 25 -19.01 -1.42 -9.32
C THR A 25 -19.33 0.04 -9.00
N ASN A 26 -19.25 0.46 -7.72
CA ASN A 26 -19.62 1.84 -7.36
C ASN A 26 -18.44 2.68 -6.89
N LEU A 27 -17.32 2.64 -7.60
CA LEU A 27 -16.17 3.54 -7.41
C LEU A 27 -16.37 4.92 -8.04
N GLY A 28 -17.62 5.35 -8.26
CA GLY A 28 -17.89 6.73 -8.71
C GLY A 28 -17.20 7.12 -10.03
N ILE A 29 -16.78 6.15 -10.85
CA ILE A 29 -16.42 6.37 -12.25
C ILE A 29 -17.73 6.33 -13.06
N GLU A 30 -18.70 7.14 -12.65
CA GLU A 30 -19.83 7.45 -13.52
C GLU A 30 -19.28 8.35 -14.61
N GLY A 31 -18.96 7.73 -15.74
CA GLY A 31 -18.73 8.43 -16.99
C GLY A 31 -19.92 9.33 -17.25
N SER A 32 -19.71 10.63 -17.29
CA SER A 32 -20.63 11.60 -17.86
C SER A 32 -21.20 11.01 -19.14
N GLY A 33 -22.52 10.75 -19.17
CA GLY A 33 -23.21 10.06 -20.26
C GLY A 33 -23.01 10.71 -21.62
N GLY A 34 -21.98 10.26 -22.30
CA GLY A 34 -21.74 10.48 -23.71
C GLY A 34 -21.96 9.18 -24.48
N ASN A 35 -22.73 9.20 -25.53
CA ASN A 35 -23.00 8.10 -26.45
C ASN A 35 -21.76 7.68 -27.28
N GLY A 36 -20.56 7.69 -26.70
CA GLY A 36 -19.32 7.22 -27.29
C GLY A 36 -18.54 6.40 -26.28
N ALA A 37 -17.75 5.41 -26.74
CA ALA A 37 -16.83 4.69 -25.87
C ALA A 37 -16.00 5.73 -25.09
N ASP A 38 -15.98 5.60 -23.75
CA ASP A 38 -15.19 6.49 -22.90
C ASP A 38 -13.71 6.26 -23.19
N THR A 39 -13.14 7.16 -23.99
CA THR A 39 -11.72 7.13 -24.42
C THR A 39 -10.83 7.98 -23.51
N ALA A 40 -11.39 8.60 -22.47
CA ALA A 40 -10.61 9.39 -21.53
C ALA A 40 -9.65 8.48 -20.72
N PRO A 41 -8.40 8.91 -20.51
CA PRO A 41 -7.49 8.21 -19.62
C PRO A 41 -8.07 8.15 -18.20
N ALA A 42 -8.06 6.99 -17.59
CA ALA A 42 -8.51 6.80 -16.22
C ALA A 42 -7.55 5.90 -15.47
N VAL A 43 -7.26 6.26 -14.22
CA VAL A 43 -6.43 5.47 -13.31
C VAL A 43 -6.93 5.62 -11.88
N GLY A 44 -6.88 4.54 -11.10
CA GLY A 44 -7.28 4.56 -9.70
C GLY A 44 -6.88 3.30 -8.95
N ILE A 45 -6.86 3.42 -7.63
CA ILE A 45 -6.63 2.28 -6.74
C ILE A 45 -7.97 1.57 -6.52
N ILE A 46 -8.05 0.30 -6.92
CA ILE A 46 -9.23 -0.56 -6.73
C ILE A 46 -9.28 -1.06 -5.29
N SER A 47 -8.15 -1.56 -4.79
CA SER A 47 -8.03 -2.07 -3.42
C SER A 47 -6.59 -2.04 -2.95
N GLN A 48 -6.40 -2.14 -1.63
CA GLN A 48 -5.09 -2.23 -0.99
C GLN A 48 -5.10 -3.34 0.05
N TYR A 49 -3.99 -4.07 0.20
CA TYR A 49 -3.91 -5.20 1.13
C TYR A 49 -2.47 -5.50 1.55
N VAL A 50 -2.33 -6.15 2.70
CA VAL A 50 -1.09 -6.77 3.12
C VAL A 50 -0.95 -8.10 2.38
N LYS A 51 0.09 -8.25 1.58
CA LYS A 51 0.40 -9.49 0.88
C LYS A 51 1.28 -10.39 1.73
N ASP A 52 2.22 -9.79 2.45
CA ASP A 52 3.09 -10.49 3.38
C ASP A 52 3.51 -9.55 4.51
N LEU A 53 3.64 -10.10 5.72
CA LEU A 53 4.16 -9.41 6.90
C LEU A 53 4.92 -10.39 7.76
N SER A 54 6.21 -10.14 7.93
CA SER A 54 7.09 -10.91 8.80
C SER A 54 7.68 -10.00 9.88
N VAL A 55 7.71 -10.50 11.11
CA VAL A 55 8.33 -9.84 12.27
C VAL A 55 9.26 -10.85 12.95
N GLU A 56 10.53 -10.51 13.01
CA GLU A 56 11.54 -11.31 13.69
C GLU A 56 12.09 -10.55 14.88
N ASN A 57 12.19 -11.24 16.01
CA ASN A 57 12.67 -10.68 17.28
C ASN A 57 13.70 -11.66 17.90
N PRO A 58 14.88 -11.79 17.27
CA PRO A 58 15.81 -12.91 17.50
C PRO A 58 16.44 -12.90 18.91
N HIS A 59 16.51 -11.75 19.56
CA HIS A 59 17.14 -11.62 20.88
C HIS A 59 16.15 -11.21 21.98
N ALA A 60 14.84 -11.37 21.76
CA ALA A 60 13.87 -11.19 22.83
C ALA A 60 14.00 -12.33 23.88
N PRO A 61 13.86 -12.06 25.18
CA PRO A 61 13.55 -10.77 25.79
C PRO A 61 14.78 -9.90 26.10
N ASP A 62 16.02 -10.38 25.91
CA ASP A 62 17.24 -9.71 26.35
C ASP A 62 17.43 -8.35 25.66
N SER A 63 17.03 -8.24 24.41
CA SER A 63 17.10 -7.03 23.60
C SER A 63 16.29 -5.85 24.15
N TYR A 64 15.27 -6.11 24.98
CA TYR A 64 14.49 -5.04 25.62
C TYR A 64 15.27 -4.28 26.71
N GLN A 65 16.39 -4.83 27.17
CA GLN A 65 17.24 -4.22 28.20
C GLN A 65 18.46 -3.50 27.63
N TRP A 66 18.68 -3.54 26.32
CA TRP A 66 19.81 -2.88 25.68
C TRP A 66 19.69 -1.35 25.77
N GLN A 67 20.78 -0.69 26.20
CA GLN A 67 20.77 0.74 26.49
C GLN A 67 21.47 1.59 25.40
N ASP A 68 22.26 0.94 24.54
CA ASP A 68 22.90 1.65 23.42
C ASP A 68 21.86 2.08 22.39
N PRO A 69 22.07 3.24 21.72
CA PRO A 69 21.14 3.70 20.69
C PRO A 69 21.12 2.72 19.51
N PRO A 70 19.91 2.35 19.00
CA PRO A 70 19.81 1.46 17.86
C PRO A 70 20.25 2.15 16.58
N GLN A 71 20.89 1.39 15.69
CA GLN A 71 21.05 1.72 14.29
C GLN A 71 19.87 1.15 13.53
N VAL A 72 19.04 2.02 12.98
CA VAL A 72 17.87 1.64 12.18
C VAL A 72 18.22 1.74 10.70
N ASP A 73 18.04 0.64 9.98
CA ASP A 73 18.15 0.57 8.53
C ASP A 73 16.78 0.32 7.92
N VAL A 74 16.43 1.09 6.87
CA VAL A 74 15.14 0.99 6.18
C VAL A 74 15.39 0.94 4.68
N GLN A 75 14.86 -0.10 4.05
CA GLN A 75 14.96 -0.31 2.60
C GLN A 75 13.56 -0.36 1.98
N PHE A 76 13.44 0.23 0.79
CA PHE A 76 12.21 0.24 0.01
C PHE A 76 12.46 -0.38 -1.36
N ASN A 77 11.52 -1.19 -1.79
CA ASN A 77 11.48 -1.71 -3.15
C ASN A 77 10.06 -1.57 -3.70
N ILE A 78 9.94 -1.11 -4.94
CA ILE A 78 8.67 -0.94 -5.63
C ILE A 78 8.67 -1.86 -6.84
N GLY A 79 7.66 -2.72 -6.92
CA GLY A 79 7.43 -3.62 -8.05
C GLY A 79 6.05 -3.39 -8.66
N SER A 80 5.92 -3.69 -9.93
CA SER A 80 4.62 -3.73 -10.61
C SER A 80 4.48 -5.00 -11.40
N ARG A 81 3.28 -5.60 -11.38
CA ARG A 81 2.93 -6.79 -12.12
C ARG A 81 1.61 -6.58 -12.85
N ASN A 82 1.60 -6.83 -14.16
CA ASN A 82 0.38 -6.82 -14.96
C ASN A 82 -0.47 -8.06 -14.60
N LEU A 83 -1.76 -7.86 -14.30
CA LEU A 83 -2.72 -8.91 -13.98
C LEU A 83 -3.79 -9.09 -15.07
N GLY A 84 -3.80 -8.19 -16.05
CA GLY A 84 -4.77 -8.21 -17.15
C GLY A 84 -4.73 -6.90 -17.94
N PRO A 85 -5.60 -6.72 -18.93
CA PRO A 85 -5.54 -5.58 -19.85
C PRO A 85 -5.61 -4.20 -19.18
N GLU A 86 -6.30 -4.12 -18.05
CA GLU A 86 -6.58 -2.85 -17.36
C GLU A 86 -6.23 -2.88 -15.87
N VAL A 87 -5.54 -3.94 -15.38
CA VAL A 87 -5.26 -4.12 -13.96
C VAL A 87 -3.80 -4.45 -13.71
N HIS A 88 -3.17 -3.68 -12.83
CA HIS A 88 -1.81 -3.89 -12.33
C HIS A 88 -1.83 -4.10 -10.80
N GLU A 89 -0.96 -4.97 -10.31
CA GLU A 89 -0.60 -5.00 -8.89
C GLU A 89 0.66 -4.17 -8.71
N VAL A 90 0.63 -3.19 -7.82
CA VAL A 90 1.82 -2.48 -7.34
C VAL A 90 2.15 -3.01 -5.95
N GLU A 91 3.40 -3.43 -5.75
CA GLU A 91 3.94 -3.89 -4.47
C GLU A 91 4.93 -2.87 -3.93
N LEU A 92 4.66 -2.36 -2.73
CA LEU A 92 5.60 -1.60 -1.92
C LEU A 92 6.16 -2.53 -0.85
N LYS A 93 7.40 -2.98 -1.05
CA LYS A 93 8.12 -3.77 -0.05
C LYS A 93 8.93 -2.84 0.84
N ILE A 94 8.77 -3.01 2.17
CA ILE A 94 9.52 -2.29 3.19
C ILE A 94 10.25 -3.34 4.03
N THR A 95 11.59 -3.22 4.11
CA THR A 95 12.41 -4.01 5.01
C THR A 95 13.05 -3.07 6.01
N LEU A 96 12.85 -3.33 7.28
CA LEU A 96 13.32 -2.53 8.39
C LEU A 96 14.07 -3.40 9.37
N SER A 97 15.28 -2.99 9.78
CA SER A 97 16.04 -3.67 10.83
C SER A 97 16.55 -2.69 11.86
N SER A 98 16.52 -3.11 13.14
CA SER A 98 17.09 -2.37 14.26
C SER A 98 18.25 -3.16 14.84
N LYS A 99 19.46 -2.56 14.82
CA LYS A 99 20.70 -3.19 15.28
C LYS A 99 21.29 -2.43 16.45
N HIS A 100 21.76 -3.16 17.43
CA HIS A 100 22.55 -2.72 18.57
C HIS A 100 23.95 -3.32 18.50
N GLN A 101 24.86 -2.88 19.40
CA GLN A 101 26.19 -3.48 19.49
C GLN A 101 26.13 -5.00 19.81
N ALA A 102 25.15 -5.41 20.60
CA ALA A 102 24.96 -6.81 21.01
C ALA A 102 24.28 -7.67 19.92
N GLY A 103 23.66 -7.08 18.92
CA GLY A 103 22.98 -7.83 17.83
C GLY A 103 21.78 -7.13 17.25
N THR A 104 20.98 -7.87 16.48
CA THR A 104 19.75 -7.38 15.89
C THR A 104 18.61 -7.48 16.89
N ALA A 105 17.97 -6.35 17.21
CA ALA A 105 16.83 -6.31 18.10
C ALA A 105 15.59 -6.86 17.40
N PHE A 106 15.25 -6.32 16.24
CA PHE A 106 14.12 -6.79 15.44
C PHE A 106 14.33 -6.57 13.94
N ILE A 107 13.61 -7.32 13.13
CA ILE A 107 13.47 -7.16 11.70
C ILE A 107 11.97 -7.17 11.38
N VAL A 108 11.53 -6.26 10.53
CA VAL A 108 10.17 -6.23 9.97
C VAL A 108 10.28 -6.22 8.46
N GLU A 109 9.60 -7.15 7.81
CA GLU A 109 9.42 -7.15 6.38
C GLU A 109 7.93 -7.05 6.07
N LEU A 110 7.56 -6.10 5.23
CA LEU A 110 6.19 -5.87 4.77
C LEU A 110 6.16 -5.82 3.26
N ALA A 111 5.30 -6.63 2.63
CA ALA A 111 4.87 -6.47 1.26
C ALA A 111 3.43 -5.93 1.28
N TYR A 112 3.27 -4.64 0.99
CA TYR A 112 1.99 -3.96 0.91
C TYR A 112 1.61 -3.73 -0.54
N CYS A 113 0.45 -4.21 -0.96
CA CYS A 113 0.04 -4.20 -2.36
C CYS A 113 -1.18 -3.33 -2.60
N GLY A 114 -1.26 -2.78 -3.81
CA GLY A 114 -2.44 -2.12 -4.35
C GLY A 114 -2.81 -2.71 -5.71
N LEU A 115 -4.09 -2.96 -5.93
CA LEU A 115 -4.62 -3.21 -7.26
C LEU A 115 -4.96 -1.87 -7.92
N ILE A 116 -4.37 -1.62 -9.08
CA ILE A 116 -4.49 -0.39 -9.84
C ILE A 116 -5.26 -0.68 -11.11
N GLY A 117 -6.42 -0.02 -11.26
CA GLY A 117 -7.16 -0.02 -12.51
C GLY A 117 -6.66 1.09 -13.42
N MET A 118 -6.43 0.78 -14.69
CA MET A 118 -5.92 1.73 -15.69
C MET A 118 -6.66 1.52 -17.01
N ARG A 119 -7.16 2.59 -17.63
CA ARG A 119 -7.80 2.55 -18.95
C ARG A 119 -7.28 3.68 -19.84
N ASN A 120 -7.16 3.39 -21.13
CA ASN A 120 -6.79 4.37 -22.14
C ASN A 120 -5.49 5.12 -21.83
N LEU A 121 -4.51 4.43 -21.24
CA LEU A 121 -3.18 4.94 -20.94
C LEU A 121 -2.14 4.17 -21.76
N THR A 122 -1.14 4.88 -22.27
CA THR A 122 0.07 4.23 -22.81
C THR A 122 0.97 3.76 -21.67
N ASP A 123 1.88 2.84 -21.96
CA ASP A 123 2.85 2.36 -20.96
C ASP A 123 3.68 3.51 -20.38
N GLU A 124 4.04 4.50 -21.20
CA GLU A 124 4.78 5.69 -20.76
C GLU A 124 3.99 6.56 -19.77
N GLN A 125 2.67 6.64 -19.95
CA GLN A 125 1.78 7.37 -19.04
C GLN A 125 1.50 6.57 -17.76
N ALA A 126 1.42 5.24 -17.87
CA ALA A 126 1.17 4.33 -16.75
C ALA A 126 2.38 4.24 -15.79
N HIS A 127 3.59 4.24 -16.33
CA HIS A 127 4.82 4.00 -15.56
C HIS A 127 5.03 4.97 -14.38
N PRO A 128 4.92 6.31 -14.53
CA PRO A 128 5.04 7.22 -13.40
C PRO A 128 3.99 6.99 -12.32
N PHE A 129 2.77 6.63 -12.72
CA PHE A 129 1.72 6.33 -11.74
C PHE A 129 2.06 5.08 -10.93
N LEU A 130 2.47 3.99 -11.61
CA LEU A 130 2.77 2.72 -10.96
C LEU A 130 3.98 2.80 -10.02
N PHE A 131 5.02 3.56 -10.37
CA PHE A 131 6.28 3.58 -9.62
C PHE A 131 6.50 4.82 -8.74
N ALA A 132 5.65 5.85 -8.85
CA ALA A 132 5.73 7.02 -7.99
C ALA A 132 4.40 7.33 -7.28
N GLU A 133 3.31 7.52 -8.02
CA GLU A 133 2.06 7.98 -7.43
C GLU A 133 1.35 6.90 -6.60
N ALA A 134 1.22 5.67 -7.10
CA ALA A 134 0.61 4.58 -6.36
C ALA A 134 1.36 4.28 -5.05
N PRO A 135 2.70 4.12 -5.01
CA PRO A 135 3.44 4.00 -3.75
C PRO A 135 3.24 5.18 -2.80
N ARG A 136 3.19 6.41 -3.30
CA ARG A 136 2.90 7.61 -2.51
C ARG A 136 1.54 7.51 -1.81
N LEU A 137 0.52 7.04 -2.51
CA LEU A 137 -0.83 6.86 -1.96
C LEU A 137 -0.93 5.67 -0.98
N MET A 138 -0.12 4.63 -1.19
CA MET A 138 -0.10 3.42 -0.37
C MET A 138 0.73 3.59 0.92
N PHE A 139 1.78 4.40 0.89
CA PHE A 139 2.76 4.53 1.97
C PHE A 139 2.16 4.91 3.34
N PRO A 140 1.18 5.84 3.47
CA PRO A 140 0.57 6.16 4.75
C PRO A 140 -0.05 4.95 5.47
N PHE A 141 -0.57 3.99 4.74
CA PHE A 141 -1.12 2.75 5.27
C PHE A 141 -0.02 1.75 5.62
N ALA A 142 0.96 1.58 4.72
CA ALA A 142 2.09 0.69 4.94
C ALA A 142 2.92 1.09 6.17
N ARG A 143 3.26 2.40 6.34
CA ARG A 143 4.01 2.88 7.50
C ARG A 143 3.28 2.66 8.83
N ARG A 144 1.94 2.74 8.85
CA ARG A 144 1.14 2.42 10.04
C ARG A 144 1.29 0.96 10.41
N ILE A 145 1.22 0.05 9.44
CA ILE A 145 1.37 -1.39 9.67
C ILE A 145 2.76 -1.69 10.25
N VAL A 146 3.82 -1.08 9.70
CA VAL A 146 5.18 -1.23 10.23
C VAL A 146 5.28 -0.72 11.67
N ALA A 147 4.72 0.45 11.98
CA ALA A 147 4.73 1.01 13.34
C ALA A 147 3.97 0.11 14.34
N ASP A 148 2.83 -0.44 13.92
CA ASP A 148 2.04 -1.38 14.71
C ASP A 148 2.82 -2.69 14.93
N ALA A 149 3.47 -3.24 13.91
CA ALA A 149 4.29 -4.46 14.01
C ALA A 149 5.47 -4.30 14.98
N VAL A 150 6.18 -3.17 14.92
CA VAL A 150 7.29 -2.85 15.85
C VAL A 150 6.78 -2.75 17.29
N ARG A 151 5.63 -2.09 17.50
CA ARG A 151 4.99 -2.00 18.83
C ARG A 151 4.59 -3.38 19.35
N ASP A 152 4.00 -4.21 18.52
CA ASP A 152 3.55 -5.55 18.90
C ASP A 152 4.75 -6.50 19.15
N ALA A 153 5.92 -6.20 18.56
CA ALA A 153 7.19 -6.86 18.88
C ALA A 153 7.79 -6.42 20.23
N GLY A 154 7.15 -5.47 20.96
CA GLY A 154 7.56 -5.02 22.30
C GLY A 154 8.48 -3.80 22.31
N TYR A 155 8.66 -3.10 21.20
CA TYR A 155 9.46 -1.88 21.09
C TYR A 155 8.60 -0.62 20.94
N PRO A 156 9.14 0.57 21.20
CA PRO A 156 8.47 1.82 20.84
C PRO A 156 8.14 1.84 19.35
N PRO A 157 6.92 2.27 18.96
CA PRO A 157 6.53 2.28 17.56
C PRO A 157 7.47 3.17 16.74
N LEU A 158 7.98 2.64 15.62
CA LEU A 158 8.83 3.37 14.69
C LEU A 158 7.96 4.00 13.60
N VAL A 159 7.92 5.33 13.59
CA VAL A 159 7.17 6.09 12.57
C VAL A 159 8.12 6.52 11.47
N LEU A 160 7.96 5.91 10.28
CA LEU A 160 8.76 6.27 9.10
C LEU A 160 8.43 7.69 8.63
N GLU A 161 9.47 8.47 8.29
CA GLU A 161 9.32 9.79 7.68
C GLU A 161 8.64 9.71 6.30
N PRO A 162 7.95 10.76 5.86
CA PRO A 162 7.41 10.84 4.51
C PRO A 162 8.51 10.68 3.45
N ILE A 163 8.20 9.94 2.39
CA ILE A 163 9.13 9.64 1.29
C ILE A 163 8.72 10.41 0.05
N ASP A 164 9.69 11.02 -0.62
CA ASP A 164 9.52 11.61 -1.96
C ASP A 164 9.68 10.52 -3.03
N PHE A 165 8.59 9.79 -3.29
CA PHE A 165 8.58 8.74 -4.31
C PHE A 165 8.79 9.28 -5.73
N ASN A 166 8.39 10.52 -6.01
CA ASN A 166 8.65 11.15 -7.30
C ASN A 166 10.15 11.41 -7.49
N GLY A 167 10.82 11.95 -6.45
CA GLY A 167 12.27 12.15 -6.47
C GLY A 167 13.03 10.85 -6.66
N LEU A 168 12.65 9.77 -5.96
CA LEU A 168 13.26 8.45 -6.12
C LEU A 168 13.06 7.90 -7.54
N TYR A 169 11.87 8.03 -8.10
CA TYR A 169 11.55 7.61 -9.45
C TYR A 169 12.41 8.34 -10.50
N MET A 170 12.51 9.67 -10.40
CA MET A 170 13.33 10.48 -11.31
C MET A 170 14.81 10.14 -11.19
N GLN A 171 15.32 9.89 -9.99
CA GLN A 171 16.70 9.46 -9.77
C GLN A 171 16.98 8.09 -10.41
N GLN A 172 16.03 7.14 -10.30
CA GLN A 172 16.15 5.83 -10.92
C GLN A 172 16.18 5.92 -12.45
N LEU A 173 15.33 6.76 -13.05
CA LEU A 173 15.35 6.99 -14.50
C LEU A 173 16.68 7.59 -14.96
N ALA A 174 17.22 8.56 -14.23
CA ALA A 174 18.50 9.20 -14.57
C ALA A 174 19.65 8.19 -14.50
N SER A 175 19.68 7.29 -13.50
CA SER A 175 20.73 6.25 -13.41
C SER A 175 20.65 5.24 -14.56
N GLN A 176 19.46 4.84 -14.99
CA GLN A 176 19.28 3.93 -16.12
C GLN A 176 19.74 4.55 -17.47
N GLN A 177 19.59 5.86 -17.63
CA GLN A 177 20.05 6.57 -18.83
C GLN A 177 21.58 6.75 -18.87
N GLY A 178 22.23 6.88 -17.70
CA GLY A 178 23.68 7.04 -17.58
C GLY A 178 24.49 5.75 -17.86
N GLU A 179 23.87 4.57 -17.70
CA GLU A 179 24.52 3.28 -18.00
C GLU A 179 24.48 2.90 -19.50
N GLY A 180 23.77 3.67 -20.32
CA GLY A 180 23.59 3.41 -21.77
C GLY A 180 24.58 4.08 -22.70
N GLU A 181 25.52 4.92 -22.24
CA GLU A 181 26.55 5.51 -23.10
C GLU A 181 27.77 4.56 -23.19
N PRO A 182 28.03 3.93 -24.37
CA PRO A 182 29.27 3.20 -24.56
C PRO A 182 30.43 4.19 -24.54
N ILE A 183 31.39 4.00 -23.63
CA ILE A 183 32.66 4.71 -23.67
C ILE A 183 33.31 4.40 -25.02
N GLY A 184 33.17 5.33 -25.98
CA GLY A 184 33.84 5.27 -27.26
C GLY A 184 35.35 5.33 -27.01
N ASN A 185 36.04 4.23 -27.26
CA ASN A 185 37.49 4.21 -27.36
C ASN A 185 37.91 5.01 -28.59
N ALA A 186 38.60 6.11 -28.36
CA ALA A 186 39.45 6.76 -29.35
C ALA A 186 40.82 6.08 -29.36
#